data_174862c4ce2a2eb9f4ae84925e5e23ff
#
_entry.id   174862c4ce2a2eb9f4ae84925e5e23ff
#
_cell.length_a   1.000
_cell.length_b   1.000
_cell.length_c   1.000
_cell.angle_alpha   90.00
_cell.angle_beta   90.00
_cell.angle_gamma   90.00
#
_symmetry.space_group_name_H-M   'P 1'
#
loop_
_entity.id
_entity.type
_entity.pdbx_description
1 polymer ?
#
loop_
_entity_poly.entity_id
_entity_poly.type
_entity_poly.pdbx_seq_one_letter_code
_entity_poly.pdbx_strand_id
1 'polypeptide(L)' 'MITIFYRSFGKILLSQSTADLAAFKLEDVVWIDLFSPSGDEKRATESFLN' A
#
# COMPACT_ATOMS: atom_id res chain seq x y z
N MET A 1 5.15 -5.61 8.87
CA MET A 1 5.73 -4.61 7.95
C MET A 1 4.98 -4.64 6.61
N ILE A 2 4.63 -3.50 6.11
CA ILE A 2 3.94 -3.38 4.82
C ILE A 2 4.88 -2.73 3.80
N THR A 3 4.86 -3.23 2.58
CA THR A 3 5.59 -2.62 1.46
C THR A 3 4.59 -2.44 0.31
N ILE A 4 4.44 -1.23 -0.17
CA ILE A 4 3.48 -0.88 -1.20
C ILE A 4 4.26 -0.49 -2.46
N PHE A 5 4.01 -1.21 -3.55
CA PHE A 5 4.59 -0.87 -4.85
C PHE A 5 3.52 -0.14 -5.65
N TYR A 6 3.78 1.09 -6.02
CA TYR A 6 2.80 1.93 -6.70
C TYR A 6 3.40 2.61 -7.92
N ARG A 7 2.54 2.98 -8.85
CA ARG A 7 2.94 3.64 -10.09
C ARG A 7 2.79 5.15 -9.94
N SER A 8 3.85 5.86 -10.31
CA SER A 8 3.83 7.32 -10.30
C SER A 8 4.72 7.84 -11.43
N PHE A 9 4.17 8.70 -12.27
CA PHE A 9 4.89 9.30 -13.40
C PHE A 9 5.57 8.24 -14.29
N GLY A 10 4.90 7.12 -14.53
CA GLY A 10 5.41 6.04 -15.37
C GLY A 10 6.49 5.17 -14.72
N LYS A 11 6.73 5.34 -13.43
CA LYS A 11 7.71 4.57 -12.67
C LYS A 11 7.05 3.81 -11.54
N ILE A 12 7.66 2.70 -11.13
CA ILE A 12 7.23 1.94 -9.96
C ILE A 12 8.06 2.42 -8.78
N LEU A 13 7.38 2.91 -7.77
CA LEU A 13 7.98 3.39 -6.54
C LEU A 13 7.51 2.52 -5.38
N LEU A 14 8.13 2.72 -4.22
CA LEU A 14 7.91 1.88 -3.05
C LEU A 14 7.69 2.74 -1.82
N SER A 15 6.70 2.37 -1.02
CA SER A 15 6.40 3.03 0.26
C SER A 15 6.19 1.97 1.33
N GLN A 16 6.53 2.31 2.57
CA GLN A 16 6.32 1.44 3.73
C GLN A 16 5.41 2.08 4.76
N SER A 17 4.63 3.08 4.35
CA SER A 17 3.75 3.81 5.26
C SER A 17 2.29 3.52 4.97
N THR A 18 1.52 3.14 6.00
CA THR A 18 0.08 2.95 5.88
C THR A 18 -0.65 4.27 5.60
N ALA A 19 -0.07 5.39 6.03
CA ALA A 19 -0.64 6.70 5.75
C ALA A 19 -0.63 7.00 4.25
N ASP A 20 0.42 6.57 3.56
CA ASP A 20 0.52 6.74 2.12
C ASP A 20 -0.54 5.91 1.39
N LEU A 21 -0.85 4.73 1.93
CA LEU A 21 -1.86 3.87 1.32
C LEU A 21 -3.22 4.57 1.22
N ALA A 22 -3.58 5.36 2.22
CA ALA A 22 -4.84 6.10 2.21
C ALA A 22 -4.87 7.19 1.12
N ALA A 23 -3.70 7.65 0.67
CA ALA A 23 -3.60 8.69 -0.36
C ALA A 23 -3.56 8.13 -1.78
N PHE A 24 -3.30 6.83 -1.94
CA PHE A 24 -3.18 6.22 -3.27
C PHE A 24 -4.55 5.87 -3.84
N LYS A 25 -4.64 5.91 -5.16
CA LYS A 25 -5.77 5.33 -5.89
C LYS A 25 -5.51 3.85 -6.10
N LEU A 26 -6.57 3.05 -6.07
CA LEU A 26 -6.44 1.61 -6.27
C LEU A 26 -5.75 1.28 -7.60
N GLU A 27 -6.04 2.05 -8.64
CA GLU A 27 -5.47 1.83 -9.98
C GLU A 27 -3.96 2.08 -10.03
N ASP A 28 -3.40 2.84 -9.08
CA ASP A 28 -1.98 3.17 -9.04
C ASP A 28 -1.17 2.18 -8.22
N VAL A 29 -1.82 1.34 -7.41
CA VAL A 29 -1.12 0.34 -6.60
C VAL A 29 -0.94 -0.94 -7.42
N VAL A 30 0.32 -1.36 -7.56
CA VAL A 30 0.69 -2.54 -8.34
C VAL A 30 0.71 -3.78 -7.48
N TRP A 31 1.24 -3.66 -6.26
CA TRP A 31 1.44 -4.80 -5.37
C TRP A 31 1.54 -4.33 -3.93
N ILE A 32 0.98 -5.09 -3.01
CA ILE A 32 1.15 -4.85 -1.57
C ILE A 32 1.73 -6.11 -0.95
N ASP A 33 2.89 -5.98 -0.30
CA ASP A 33 3.55 -7.07 0.39
C ASP A 33 3.38 -6.88 1.89
N LEU A 34 2.81 -7.88 2.57
CA LEU A 34 2.60 -7.86 4.00
C LEU A 34 3.47 -8.94 4.63
N PHE A 35 4.47 -8.52 5.41
CA PHE A 35 5.33 -9.43 6.15
C PHE A 35 5.13 -9.20 7.64
N SER A 36 4.65 -10.21 8.35
CA SER A 36 4.30 -10.12 9.77
C SER A 36 3.56 -8.80 10.07
N PRO A 37 2.44 -8.54 9.38
CA PRO A 37 1.78 -7.23 9.49
C PRO A 37 1.18 -7.00 10.86
N SER A 38 1.22 -5.74 11.32
CA SER A 38 0.51 -5.32 12.51
C SER A 38 -1.00 -5.30 12.25
N GLY A 39 -1.81 -5.21 13.31
CA GLY A 39 -3.26 -5.07 13.16
C GLY A 39 -3.64 -3.83 12.37
N ASP A 40 -2.91 -2.74 12.57
CA ASP A 40 -3.15 -1.49 11.83
C ASP A 40 -2.84 -1.64 10.35
N GLU A 41 -1.76 -2.35 10.02
CA GLU A 41 -1.40 -2.62 8.63
C GLU A 41 -2.45 -3.47 7.93
N LYS A 42 -2.96 -4.49 8.61
CA LYS A 42 -4.03 -5.34 8.07
C LYS A 42 -5.29 -4.52 7.81
N ARG A 43 -5.70 -3.70 8.77
CA ARG A 43 -6.90 -2.88 8.65
C ARG A 43 -6.78 -1.85 7.53
N ALA A 44 -5.62 -1.22 7.41
CA ALA A 44 -5.37 -0.24 6.36
C ALA A 44 -5.48 -0.89 4.97
N THR A 45 -4.92 -2.10 4.82
CA THR A 45 -4.98 -2.83 3.56
C THR A 45 -6.41 -3.23 3.22
N GLU A 46 -7.14 -3.76 4.20
CA GLU A 46 -8.55 -4.15 3.99
C GLU A 46 -9.41 -2.96 3.59
N SER A 47 -9.25 -1.83 4.27
CA SER A 47 -9.96 -0.60 3.93
C SER A 47 -9.64 -0.13 2.52
N PHE A 48 -8.37 -0.21 2.14
CA PHE A 48 -7.93 0.22 0.81
C PHE A 48 -8.55 -0.63 -0.29
N LEU A 49 -8.69 -1.94 -0.06
CA LEU A 49 -9.19 -2.87 -1.08
C LEU A 49 -10.73 -2.94 -1.14
N ASN A 50 -11.40 -2.35 -0.19
CA ASN A 50 -12.86 -2.37 -0.16
C ASN A 50 -13.45 -1.28 -1.05
#